data_8d6cdb9cab546095b1f058fc021aa765
#
_entry.id   8d6cdb9cab546095b1f058fc021aa765
#
_cell.length_a   1.000
_cell.length_b   1.000
_cell.length_c   1.000
_cell.angle_alpha   90.00
_cell.angle_beta   90.00
_cell.angle_gamma   90.00
#
_symmetry.space_group_name_H-M   'P 1'
#
loop_
_entity.id
_entity.type
_entity.pdbx_description
1 polymer ?
#
loop_
_entity_poly.entity_id
_entity_poly.type
_entity_poly.pdbx_seq_one_letter_code
_entity_poly.pdbx_strand_id
1 'polypeptide(L)'
;MEENGRLVQFLYNEDREVVAEKDCSGNIIRYIRGLGLISSDSENAKTYYHYVSDEQGSVSHIIRDEDKESGVSAQGREQDRILNQYEYDAFGNTISCKEQVENRFRYMGEQYDPLTGQYYLRARYYNPVIARFTQEDTYYGDGLNLYTYCRNNPILNHDPTGHGTKENSPYSRKEQQYIDAGADPDTAKLATQCYPDANSKQDLYNKYKSQGYNATDAKKLANYEIVHGEERAKNYAANNVKKSGPDYTATSPRDNVNTDWRTQERVNAQRNAGAGKGNESGNKSGSSSR
;
A
#
# COMPACT_ATOMS: atom_id res chain seq x y z
N MET A 1 2.06 -24.21 11.20
CA MET A 1 0.62 -24.23 11.01
C MET A 1 0.16 -25.67 10.98
N GLU A 2 -0.97 -26.01 11.56
CA GLU A 2 -1.53 -27.36 11.49
C GLU A 2 -2.76 -27.31 10.60
N GLU A 3 -2.73 -28.08 9.51
CA GLU A 3 -3.83 -28.16 8.53
C GLU A 3 -4.31 -29.61 8.44
N ASN A 4 -5.57 -29.86 8.75
CA ASN A 4 -6.15 -31.23 8.74
C ASN A 4 -5.30 -32.27 9.50
N GLY A 5 -4.72 -31.90 10.64
CA GLY A 5 -3.83 -32.76 11.43
C GLY A 5 -2.43 -32.94 10.84
N ARG A 6 -2.06 -32.18 9.81
CA ARG A 6 -0.72 -32.18 9.20
C ARG A 6 0.01 -30.90 9.56
N LEU A 7 1.25 -31.02 9.98
CA LEU A 7 2.10 -29.87 10.29
C LEU A 7 2.76 -29.36 9.00
N VAL A 8 2.52 -28.09 8.67
CA VAL A 8 3.20 -27.37 7.60
C VAL A 8 4.09 -26.29 8.21
N GLN A 9 5.34 -26.24 7.80
CA GLN A 9 6.32 -25.24 8.23
C GLN A 9 6.55 -24.25 7.07
N PHE A 10 6.56 -22.96 7.37
CA PHE A 10 6.81 -21.90 6.40
C PHE A 10 8.12 -21.18 6.67
N LEU A 11 8.85 -20.87 5.62
CA LEU A 11 9.98 -19.94 5.64
C LEU A 11 9.56 -18.62 5.00
N TYR A 12 9.88 -17.52 5.66
CA TYR A 12 9.51 -16.17 5.22
C TYR A 12 10.76 -15.36 4.86
N ASN A 13 10.63 -14.44 3.89
CA ASN A 13 11.62 -13.41 3.59
C ASN A 13 11.49 -12.21 4.57
N GLU A 14 12.29 -11.17 4.31
CA GLU A 14 12.28 -9.92 5.11
C GLU A 14 10.93 -9.18 5.03
N ASP A 15 10.21 -9.32 3.92
CA ASP A 15 8.88 -8.74 3.70
C ASP A 15 7.74 -9.58 4.28
N ARG A 16 8.08 -10.63 5.04
CA ARG A 16 7.15 -11.61 5.63
C ARG A 16 6.32 -12.37 4.60
N GLU A 17 6.84 -12.53 3.41
CA GLU A 17 6.25 -13.37 2.38
C GLU A 17 6.79 -14.78 2.47
N VAL A 18 5.94 -15.77 2.24
CA VAL A 18 6.37 -17.18 2.20
C VAL A 18 7.26 -17.41 0.98
N VAL A 19 8.47 -17.90 1.20
CA VAL A 19 9.45 -18.28 0.17
C VAL A 19 9.67 -19.79 0.09
N ALA A 20 9.29 -20.54 1.12
CA ALA A 20 9.25 -21.99 1.07
C ALA A 20 8.24 -22.54 2.08
N GLU A 21 7.71 -23.72 1.77
CA GLU A 21 6.94 -24.52 2.72
C GLU A 21 7.45 -25.94 2.77
N LYS A 22 7.33 -26.57 3.93
CA LYS A 22 7.68 -27.96 4.16
C LYS A 22 6.53 -28.68 4.83
N ASP A 23 6.09 -29.78 4.23
CA ASP A 23 5.04 -30.63 4.77
C ASP A 23 5.57 -31.63 5.79
N CYS A 24 4.66 -32.37 6.44
CA CYS A 24 5.00 -33.42 7.41
C CYS A 24 5.73 -34.62 6.77
N SER A 25 5.67 -34.82 5.46
CA SER A 25 6.35 -35.84 4.71
C SER A 25 7.78 -35.42 4.31
N GLY A 26 8.15 -34.18 4.60
CA GLY A 26 9.45 -33.63 4.28
C GLY A 26 9.56 -33.06 2.86
N ASN A 27 8.45 -32.98 2.10
CA ASN A 27 8.43 -32.32 0.81
C ASN A 27 8.61 -30.81 1.00
N ILE A 28 9.47 -30.22 0.18
CA ILE A 28 9.75 -28.80 0.19
C ILE A 28 9.26 -28.21 -1.14
N ILE A 29 8.42 -27.18 -1.04
CA ILE A 29 8.03 -26.34 -2.16
C ILE A 29 8.69 -24.99 -1.96
N ARG A 30 9.41 -24.49 -2.97
CA ARG A 30 10.04 -23.18 -2.98
C ARG A 30 9.21 -22.23 -3.86
N TYR A 31 9.09 -21.00 -3.44
CA TYR A 31 8.38 -19.95 -4.15
C TYR A 31 9.35 -18.88 -4.62
N ILE A 32 9.39 -18.66 -5.93
CA ILE A 32 10.21 -17.63 -6.55
C ILE A 32 9.35 -16.37 -6.70
N ARG A 33 9.81 -15.30 -6.09
CA ARG A 33 9.12 -14.02 -6.05
C ARG A 33 9.94 -12.92 -6.71
N GLY A 34 9.23 -11.95 -7.28
CA GLY A 34 9.73 -10.68 -7.79
C GLY A 34 8.84 -9.56 -7.29
N LEU A 35 8.18 -8.82 -8.19
CA LEU A 35 7.12 -7.88 -7.80
C LEU A 35 5.87 -8.60 -7.27
N GLY A 36 5.74 -9.89 -7.54
CA GLY A 36 4.70 -10.80 -7.06
C GLY A 36 5.21 -12.24 -7.10
N LEU A 37 4.30 -13.19 -7.01
CA LEU A 37 4.61 -14.61 -7.12
C LEU A 37 4.82 -14.98 -8.60
N ILE A 38 6.02 -15.52 -8.93
CA ILE A 38 6.41 -15.86 -10.31
C ILE A 38 6.26 -17.35 -10.56
N SER A 39 6.87 -18.18 -9.70
CA SER A 39 6.88 -19.62 -9.89
C SER A 39 7.05 -20.37 -8.58
N SER A 40 6.74 -21.66 -8.61
CA SER A 40 7.09 -22.58 -7.53
C SER A 40 7.75 -23.82 -8.08
N ASP A 41 8.68 -24.39 -7.31
CA ASP A 41 9.32 -25.65 -7.61
C ASP A 41 9.27 -26.60 -6.41
N SER A 42 9.16 -27.90 -6.72
CA SER A 42 9.27 -28.97 -5.74
C SER A 42 10.29 -30.00 -6.20
N GLU A 43 11.40 -30.12 -5.46
CA GLU A 43 12.45 -31.09 -5.78
C GLU A 43 11.94 -32.53 -5.72
N ASN A 44 11.14 -32.86 -4.71
CA ASN A 44 10.66 -34.22 -4.51
C ASN A 44 9.62 -34.62 -5.56
N ALA A 45 8.72 -33.68 -5.93
CA ALA A 45 7.71 -33.93 -6.95
C ALA A 45 8.22 -33.68 -8.37
N LYS A 46 9.44 -33.11 -8.54
CA LYS A 46 9.99 -32.68 -9.83
C LYS A 46 9.00 -31.81 -10.62
N THR A 47 8.27 -30.96 -9.92
CA THR A 47 7.25 -30.08 -10.51
C THR A 47 7.73 -28.64 -10.53
N TYR A 48 7.47 -27.97 -11.62
CA TYR A 48 7.72 -26.54 -11.79
C TYR A 48 6.47 -25.87 -12.34
N TYR A 49 5.96 -24.89 -11.59
CA TYR A 49 4.74 -24.19 -11.96
C TYR A 49 5.01 -22.70 -12.11
N HIS A 50 4.41 -22.08 -13.15
CA HIS A 50 4.40 -20.65 -13.33
C HIS A 50 3.05 -20.08 -12.90
N TYR A 51 3.09 -18.94 -12.22
CA TYR A 51 1.91 -18.19 -11.79
C TYR A 51 1.67 -17.04 -12.74
N VAL A 52 0.46 -16.95 -13.25
CA VAL A 52 -0.01 -15.81 -14.04
C VAL A 52 -0.93 -15.00 -13.15
N SER A 53 -0.59 -13.74 -12.95
CA SER A 53 -1.37 -12.82 -12.15
C SER A 53 -2.14 -11.84 -13.04
N ASP A 54 -3.27 -11.35 -12.53
CA ASP A 54 -3.99 -10.22 -13.08
C ASP A 54 -3.30 -8.89 -12.77
N GLU A 55 -3.92 -7.77 -13.20
CA GLU A 55 -3.40 -6.41 -12.99
C GLU A 55 -3.31 -6.02 -11.51
N GLN A 56 -4.03 -6.70 -10.63
CA GLN A 56 -4.03 -6.47 -9.20
C GLN A 56 -3.05 -7.38 -8.45
N GLY A 57 -2.42 -8.33 -9.13
CA GLY A 57 -1.51 -9.31 -8.54
C GLY A 57 -2.20 -10.59 -8.06
N SER A 58 -3.51 -10.76 -8.33
CA SER A 58 -4.22 -12.00 -8.00
C SER A 58 -3.84 -13.11 -8.98
N VAL A 59 -3.59 -14.30 -8.46
CA VAL A 59 -3.27 -15.46 -9.30
C VAL A 59 -4.49 -15.84 -10.13
N SER A 60 -4.42 -15.68 -11.45
CA SER A 60 -5.46 -16.04 -12.39
C SER A 60 -5.29 -17.44 -12.96
N HIS A 61 -4.02 -17.86 -13.23
CA HIS A 61 -3.72 -19.18 -13.76
C HIS A 61 -2.45 -19.75 -13.14
N ILE A 62 -2.39 -21.08 -13.09
CA ILE A 62 -1.15 -21.83 -12.86
C ILE A 62 -0.89 -22.68 -14.10
N ILE A 63 0.33 -22.56 -14.62
CA ILE A 63 0.78 -23.21 -15.85
C ILE A 63 1.94 -24.14 -15.53
N ARG A 64 1.91 -25.35 -16.07
CA ARG A 64 3.04 -26.28 -16.03
C ARG A 64 4.13 -25.87 -17.02
N ASP A 65 5.38 -25.96 -16.61
CA ASP A 65 6.51 -25.80 -17.53
C ASP A 65 6.56 -26.96 -18.55
N GLU A 66 7.19 -26.72 -19.70
CA GLU A 66 7.42 -27.78 -20.69
C GLU A 66 8.53 -28.70 -20.18
N ASP A 67 8.18 -29.97 -19.97
CA ASP A 67 9.17 -30.99 -19.68
C ASP A 67 10.10 -31.17 -20.89
N LYS A 68 11.31 -30.61 -20.80
CA LYS A 68 12.34 -30.80 -21.83
C LYS A 68 12.81 -32.25 -21.97
N GLU A 69 12.47 -33.10 -20.99
CA GLU A 69 12.90 -34.50 -20.95
C GLU A 69 11.93 -35.50 -21.60
N SER A 70 10.66 -35.15 -21.81
CA SER A 70 9.65 -36.12 -22.26
C SER A 70 9.62 -36.40 -23.77
N GLY A 71 10.40 -35.71 -24.58
CA GLY A 71 10.51 -35.99 -26.04
C GLY A 71 9.18 -36.02 -26.83
N VAL A 72 8.09 -35.68 -26.15
CA VAL A 72 6.77 -35.57 -26.76
C VAL A 72 6.71 -34.19 -27.39
N SER A 73 6.76 -34.16 -28.70
CA SER A 73 6.67 -32.94 -29.51
C SER A 73 5.48 -32.08 -29.06
N ALA A 74 5.74 -30.78 -28.92
CA ALA A 74 4.82 -29.70 -28.49
C ALA A 74 3.60 -29.53 -29.42
N GLN A 75 2.83 -30.60 -29.69
CA GLN A 75 1.54 -30.58 -30.36
C GLN A 75 0.36 -30.73 -29.39
N GLY A 76 0.62 -30.77 -28.08
CA GLY A 76 -0.39 -30.63 -27.04
C GLY A 76 -0.97 -29.21 -27.10
N ARG A 77 -2.31 -29.10 -27.13
CA ARG A 77 -3.01 -27.82 -27.13
C ARG A 77 -2.55 -26.98 -25.95
N GLU A 78 -2.29 -25.72 -26.16
CA GLU A 78 -1.88 -24.73 -25.13
C GLU A 78 -2.75 -24.78 -23.85
N GLN A 79 -4.02 -25.19 -24.03
CA GLN A 79 -4.98 -25.42 -22.95
C GLN A 79 -4.63 -26.57 -22.01
N ASP A 80 -3.86 -27.56 -22.45
CA ASP A 80 -3.49 -28.73 -21.63
C ASP A 80 -2.36 -28.40 -20.62
N ARG A 81 -1.77 -27.22 -20.76
CA ARG A 81 -0.73 -26.72 -19.84
C ARG A 81 -1.31 -25.94 -18.65
N ILE A 82 -2.54 -25.45 -18.76
CA ILE A 82 -3.20 -24.71 -17.69
C ILE A 82 -3.73 -25.73 -16.68
N LEU A 83 -3.16 -25.68 -15.48
CA LEU A 83 -3.53 -26.59 -14.38
C LEU A 83 -4.64 -25.99 -13.52
N ASN A 84 -4.51 -24.71 -13.20
CA ASN A 84 -5.50 -24.01 -12.39
C ASN A 84 -5.96 -22.73 -13.09
N GLN A 85 -7.21 -22.38 -12.86
CA GLN A 85 -7.81 -21.14 -13.34
C GLN A 85 -8.73 -20.59 -12.25
N TYR A 86 -8.58 -19.29 -11.95
CA TYR A 86 -9.37 -18.59 -10.95
C TYR A 86 -9.91 -17.28 -11.49
N GLU A 87 -11.12 -16.94 -11.08
CA GLU A 87 -11.74 -15.63 -11.29
C GLU A 87 -12.26 -15.11 -9.95
N TYR A 88 -12.07 -13.83 -9.71
CA TYR A 88 -12.43 -13.19 -8.44
C TYR A 88 -13.36 -12.01 -8.70
N ASP A 89 -14.21 -11.72 -7.71
CA ASP A 89 -14.84 -10.40 -7.65
C ASP A 89 -13.87 -9.35 -7.10
N ALA A 90 -14.31 -8.09 -7.05
CA ALA A 90 -13.49 -6.98 -6.59
C ALA A 90 -12.97 -7.15 -5.15
N PHE A 91 -13.65 -7.93 -4.32
CA PHE A 91 -13.30 -8.18 -2.92
C PHE A 91 -12.59 -9.52 -2.69
N GLY A 92 -12.29 -10.26 -3.76
CA GLY A 92 -11.52 -11.50 -3.67
C GLY A 92 -12.36 -12.75 -3.40
N ASN A 93 -13.70 -12.67 -3.52
CA ASN A 93 -14.50 -13.87 -3.56
C ASN A 93 -14.22 -14.62 -4.85
N THR A 94 -13.96 -15.91 -4.77
CA THR A 94 -13.73 -16.75 -5.94
C THR A 94 -15.07 -16.98 -6.65
N ILE A 95 -15.21 -16.43 -7.88
CA ILE A 95 -16.39 -16.58 -8.71
C ILE A 95 -16.32 -17.90 -9.48
N SER A 96 -15.14 -18.24 -9.98
CA SER A 96 -14.87 -19.45 -10.75
C SER A 96 -13.55 -20.03 -10.30
N CYS A 97 -13.52 -21.36 -10.14
CA CYS A 97 -12.33 -22.08 -9.74
C CYS A 97 -12.27 -23.42 -10.47
N LYS A 98 -11.18 -23.63 -11.21
CA LYS A 98 -10.78 -24.93 -11.76
C LYS A 98 -9.39 -25.23 -11.22
N GLU A 99 -9.24 -26.29 -10.46
CA GLU A 99 -8.01 -26.60 -9.75
C GLU A 99 -7.65 -28.06 -9.99
N GLN A 100 -6.47 -28.29 -10.59
CA GLN A 100 -5.89 -29.60 -10.80
C GLN A 100 -4.72 -29.86 -9.83
N VAL A 101 -4.09 -28.79 -9.36
CA VAL A 101 -3.00 -28.84 -8.38
C VAL A 101 -3.33 -27.94 -7.20
N GLU A 102 -2.93 -28.37 -6.01
CA GLU A 102 -3.13 -27.59 -4.80
C GLU A 102 -2.40 -26.25 -4.91
N ASN A 103 -3.10 -25.14 -4.60
CA ASN A 103 -2.55 -23.79 -4.63
C ASN A 103 -2.96 -23.00 -3.41
N ARG A 104 -1.96 -22.47 -2.75
CA ARG A 104 -2.12 -21.66 -1.54
C ARG A 104 -2.30 -20.17 -1.81
N PHE A 105 -1.77 -19.68 -2.93
CA PHE A 105 -1.78 -18.25 -3.23
C PHE A 105 -2.86 -17.93 -4.26
N ARG A 106 -3.76 -16.97 -3.93
CA ARG A 106 -4.91 -16.63 -4.76
C ARG A 106 -5.05 -15.12 -4.96
N TYR A 107 -6.10 -14.52 -4.44
CA TYR A 107 -6.41 -13.09 -4.57
C TYR A 107 -5.28 -12.22 -4.03
N MET A 108 -4.86 -11.20 -4.80
CA MET A 108 -3.72 -10.31 -4.50
C MET A 108 -2.40 -11.06 -4.23
N GLY A 109 -2.27 -12.33 -4.68
CA GLY A 109 -1.11 -13.17 -4.38
C GLY A 109 -1.00 -13.56 -2.91
N GLU A 110 -2.04 -13.38 -2.11
CA GLU A 110 -2.04 -13.67 -0.69
C GLU A 110 -2.43 -15.11 -0.39
N GLN A 111 -1.99 -15.56 0.78
CA GLN A 111 -2.19 -16.94 1.22
C GLN A 111 -3.66 -17.18 1.58
N TYR A 112 -4.30 -18.10 0.88
CA TYR A 112 -5.67 -18.52 1.12
C TYR A 112 -5.72 -19.72 2.06
N ASP A 113 -6.59 -19.66 3.05
CA ASP A 113 -6.91 -20.79 3.93
C ASP A 113 -8.23 -21.44 3.47
N PRO A 114 -8.19 -22.64 2.89
CA PRO A 114 -9.38 -23.31 2.39
C PRO A 114 -10.35 -23.77 3.50
N LEU A 115 -9.88 -23.87 4.75
CA LEU A 115 -10.72 -24.29 5.88
C LEU A 115 -11.62 -23.15 6.35
N THR A 116 -11.09 -21.92 6.39
CA THR A 116 -11.84 -20.75 6.88
C THR A 116 -12.39 -19.89 5.75
N GLY A 117 -11.90 -20.06 4.52
CA GLY A 117 -12.24 -19.22 3.38
C GLY A 117 -11.66 -17.80 3.49
N GLN A 118 -10.58 -17.62 4.25
CA GLN A 118 -9.98 -16.32 4.51
C GLN A 118 -8.60 -16.20 3.89
N TYR A 119 -8.17 -14.96 3.65
CA TYR A 119 -6.81 -14.65 3.23
C TYR A 119 -5.97 -14.18 4.41
N TYR A 120 -4.75 -14.70 4.53
CA TYR A 120 -3.79 -14.28 5.53
C TYR A 120 -2.94 -13.13 4.99
N LEU A 121 -3.19 -11.94 5.49
CA LEU A 121 -2.44 -10.72 5.15
C LEU A 121 -1.43 -10.37 6.25
N ARG A 122 -0.61 -11.32 6.63
CA ARG A 122 0.52 -11.20 7.59
C ARG A 122 0.09 -10.78 8.99
N ALA A 123 -0.51 -9.62 9.18
CA ALA A 123 -0.94 -9.14 10.49
C ALA A 123 -2.37 -9.55 10.84
N ARG A 124 -3.24 -9.71 9.84
CA ARG A 124 -4.68 -10.00 10.03
C ARG A 124 -5.19 -11.01 9.01
N TYR A 125 -6.31 -11.63 9.34
CA TYR A 125 -7.08 -12.42 8.39
C TYR A 125 -8.18 -11.58 7.74
N TYR A 126 -8.25 -11.62 6.43
CA TYR A 126 -9.25 -10.96 5.61
C TYR A 126 -10.32 -11.96 5.16
N ASN A 127 -11.57 -11.65 5.41
CA ASN A 127 -12.70 -12.45 4.95
C ASN A 127 -13.35 -11.76 3.74
N PRO A 128 -13.24 -12.33 2.53
CA PRO A 128 -13.77 -11.72 1.31
C PRO A 128 -15.30 -11.67 1.28
N VAL A 129 -15.98 -12.63 1.94
CA VAL A 129 -17.45 -12.71 1.96
C VAL A 129 -18.07 -11.50 2.67
N ILE A 130 -17.45 -11.05 3.76
CA ILE A 130 -17.90 -9.86 4.48
C ILE A 130 -17.11 -8.60 4.14
N ALA A 131 -16.12 -8.72 3.22
CA ALA A 131 -15.26 -7.65 2.75
C ALA A 131 -14.53 -6.89 3.89
N ARG A 132 -14.07 -7.62 4.92
CA ARG A 132 -13.47 -7.03 6.12
C ARG A 132 -12.39 -7.94 6.72
N PHE A 133 -11.52 -7.32 7.51
CA PHE A 133 -10.66 -8.04 8.43
C PHE A 133 -11.48 -8.66 9.56
N THR A 134 -11.04 -9.81 10.05
CA THR A 134 -11.67 -10.50 11.17
C THR A 134 -11.08 -10.10 12.53
N GLN A 135 -9.96 -9.37 12.51
CA GLN A 135 -9.32 -8.79 13.69
C GLN A 135 -9.27 -7.27 13.59
N GLU A 136 -9.31 -6.62 14.74
CA GLU A 136 -9.13 -5.18 14.87
C GLU A 136 -7.70 -4.77 14.51
N ASP A 137 -7.57 -3.62 13.84
CA ASP A 137 -6.25 -3.09 13.52
C ASP A 137 -5.58 -2.49 14.76
N THR A 138 -4.33 -2.84 14.96
CA THR A 138 -3.48 -2.19 15.97
C THR A 138 -2.93 -0.83 15.49
N TYR A 139 -3.07 -0.52 14.20
CA TYR A 139 -2.66 0.74 13.60
C TYR A 139 -3.85 1.66 13.34
N TYR A 140 -3.91 2.78 14.06
CA TYR A 140 -5.03 3.74 14.01
C TYR A 140 -4.93 4.77 12.87
N GLY A 141 -4.00 4.63 11.95
CA GLY A 141 -3.70 5.62 10.90
C GLY A 141 -4.58 5.54 9.67
N ASP A 142 -5.34 4.46 9.47
CA ASP A 142 -6.11 4.20 8.23
C ASP A 142 -7.62 4.47 8.36
N GLY A 143 -8.02 5.21 9.39
CA GLY A 143 -9.40 5.64 9.61
C GLY A 143 -10.00 5.17 10.94
N LEU A 144 -11.28 5.49 11.16
CA LEU A 144 -11.98 5.17 12.42
C LEU A 144 -12.50 3.72 12.48
N ASN A 145 -12.68 3.07 11.33
CA ASN A 145 -13.15 1.69 11.27
C ASN A 145 -11.95 0.75 11.13
N LEU A 146 -11.58 0.13 12.22
CA LEU A 146 -10.39 -0.72 12.34
C LEU A 146 -10.50 -2.09 11.66
N TYR A 147 -11.66 -2.43 11.10
CA TYR A 147 -11.89 -3.68 10.36
C TYR A 147 -11.97 -3.48 8.85
N THR A 148 -11.86 -2.25 8.37
CA THR A 148 -12.00 -1.94 6.94
C THR A 148 -10.83 -2.49 6.13
N TYR A 149 -11.12 -3.20 5.04
CA TYR A 149 -10.16 -3.58 4.03
C TYR A 149 -10.13 -2.56 2.90
N CYS A 150 -8.94 -2.09 2.53
CA CYS A 150 -8.69 -1.21 1.38
C CYS A 150 -9.63 0.00 1.29
N ARG A 151 -10.04 0.59 2.42
CA ARG A 151 -11.02 1.70 2.48
C ARG A 151 -12.33 1.41 1.74
N ASN A 152 -12.75 0.15 1.68
CA ASN A 152 -13.87 -0.39 0.89
C ASN A 152 -13.71 -0.17 -0.65
N ASN A 153 -12.52 0.03 -1.15
CA ASN A 153 -12.22 0.15 -2.57
C ASN A 153 -10.98 -0.68 -2.95
N PRO A 154 -11.08 -2.00 -3.04
CA PRO A 154 -9.95 -2.88 -3.35
C PRO A 154 -9.54 -2.83 -4.82
N ILE A 155 -10.32 -2.21 -5.72
CA ILE A 155 -9.90 -2.00 -7.11
C ILE A 155 -8.76 -0.98 -7.19
N LEU A 156 -8.86 0.11 -6.41
CA LEU A 156 -7.85 1.17 -6.39
C LEU A 156 -6.80 0.99 -5.28
N ASN A 157 -7.02 0.08 -4.36
CA ASN A 157 -6.19 -0.07 -3.19
C ASN A 157 -5.86 -1.53 -2.89
N HIS A 158 -4.72 -1.76 -2.26
CA HIS A 158 -4.34 -3.04 -1.67
C HIS A 158 -3.74 -2.85 -0.28
N ASP A 159 -3.75 -3.89 0.54
CA ASP A 159 -3.12 -3.88 1.86
C ASP A 159 -2.10 -5.03 1.96
N PRO A 160 -0.81 -4.76 1.65
CA PRO A 160 0.21 -5.80 1.62
C PRO A 160 0.72 -6.21 3.01
N THR A 161 0.29 -5.56 4.07
CA THR A 161 0.80 -5.79 5.43
C THR A 161 -0.28 -6.23 6.41
N GLY A 162 -1.54 -6.07 6.04
CA GLY A 162 -2.66 -6.24 6.93
C GLY A 162 -2.81 -5.12 7.96
N HIS A 163 -2.19 -3.94 7.74
CA HIS A 163 -2.27 -2.76 8.61
C HIS A 163 -2.53 -1.46 7.88
N GLY A 164 -2.27 -1.39 6.59
CA GLY A 164 -2.33 -0.11 5.90
C GLY A 164 -2.61 -0.22 4.42
N THR A 165 -3.61 0.52 4.01
CA THR A 165 -4.03 0.62 2.62
C THR A 165 -3.00 1.38 1.78
N LYS A 166 -2.56 0.78 0.68
CA LYS A 166 -1.78 1.41 -0.38
C LYS A 166 -2.63 1.54 -1.64
N GLU A 167 -2.43 2.58 -2.40
CA GLU A 167 -3.08 2.76 -3.70
C GLU A 167 -2.45 1.81 -4.74
N ASN A 168 -3.28 1.20 -5.58
CA ASN A 168 -2.86 0.38 -6.73
C ASN A 168 -2.42 1.30 -7.89
N SER A 169 -1.54 2.23 -7.60
CA SER A 169 -0.92 3.05 -8.63
C SER A 169 0.33 2.33 -9.15
N PRO A 170 0.56 2.26 -10.47
CA PRO A 170 1.82 1.76 -11.01
C PRO A 170 3.01 2.63 -10.58
N TYR A 171 2.71 3.77 -9.98
CA TYR A 171 3.70 4.73 -9.51
C TYR A 171 3.79 4.73 -8.00
N SER A 172 5.01 4.81 -7.48
CA SER A 172 5.22 5.02 -6.04
C SER A 172 4.51 6.30 -5.59
N ARG A 173 4.15 6.39 -4.31
CA ARG A 173 3.53 7.62 -3.75
C ARG A 173 4.35 8.88 -4.01
N LYS A 174 5.67 8.75 -4.10
CA LYS A 174 6.57 9.86 -4.44
C LYS A 174 6.44 10.23 -5.92
N GLU A 175 6.46 9.25 -6.81
CA GLU A 175 6.26 9.46 -8.24
C GLU A 175 4.91 10.09 -8.52
N GLN A 176 3.84 9.63 -7.87
CA GLN A 176 2.51 10.21 -8.02
C GLN A 176 2.48 11.70 -7.63
N GLN A 177 3.19 12.11 -6.59
CA GLN A 177 3.29 13.53 -6.23
C GLN A 177 3.92 14.40 -7.32
N TYR A 178 4.86 13.85 -8.09
CA TYR A 178 5.45 14.56 -9.22
C TYR A 178 4.52 14.57 -10.44
N ILE A 179 3.80 13.46 -10.68
CA ILE A 179 2.78 13.37 -11.74
C ILE A 179 1.65 14.37 -11.46
N ASP A 180 1.17 14.47 -10.24
CA ASP A 180 0.16 15.46 -9.81
C ASP A 180 0.65 16.91 -9.96
N ALA A 181 1.98 17.11 -9.90
CA ALA A 181 2.60 18.41 -10.19
C ALA A 181 2.84 18.65 -11.70
N GLY A 182 2.43 17.71 -12.56
CA GLY A 182 2.49 17.84 -14.01
C GLY A 182 3.71 17.20 -14.67
N ALA A 183 4.44 16.33 -13.96
CA ALA A 183 5.49 15.52 -14.57
C ALA A 183 4.87 14.35 -15.37
N ASP A 184 5.50 14.01 -16.50
CA ASP A 184 5.26 12.70 -17.11
C ASP A 184 5.86 11.57 -16.25
N PRO A 185 5.42 10.30 -16.42
CA PRO A 185 5.85 9.19 -15.59
C PRO A 185 7.35 8.96 -15.53
N ASP A 186 8.06 9.11 -16.65
CA ASP A 186 9.52 8.90 -16.72
C ASP A 186 10.26 10.00 -15.95
N THR A 187 9.83 11.24 -16.10
CA THR A 187 10.34 12.38 -15.34
C THR A 187 10.03 12.23 -13.84
N ALA A 188 8.86 11.76 -13.47
CA ALA A 188 8.51 11.51 -12.08
C ALA A 188 9.40 10.44 -11.43
N LYS A 189 9.68 9.36 -12.16
CA LYS A 189 10.57 8.29 -11.75
C LYS A 189 12.02 8.80 -11.59
N LEU A 190 12.50 9.56 -12.57
CA LEU A 190 13.83 10.17 -12.52
C LEU A 190 13.96 11.15 -11.35
N ALA A 191 12.95 12.00 -11.13
CA ALA A 191 12.90 12.93 -10.00
C ALA A 191 12.96 12.20 -8.65
N THR A 192 12.30 11.06 -8.51
CA THR A 192 12.36 10.25 -7.30
C THR A 192 13.75 9.65 -7.08
N GLN A 193 14.47 9.30 -8.13
CA GLN A 193 15.83 8.78 -8.06
C GLN A 193 16.87 9.88 -7.79
N CYS A 194 16.72 11.05 -8.42
CA CYS A 194 17.66 12.17 -8.28
C CYS A 194 17.50 12.93 -6.96
N TYR A 195 16.31 12.92 -6.38
CA TYR A 195 15.95 13.57 -5.10
C TYR A 195 15.42 12.56 -4.07
N PRO A 196 16.19 11.49 -3.80
CA PRO A 196 15.79 10.51 -2.78
C PRO A 196 15.82 11.10 -1.38
N ASP A 197 16.54 12.19 -1.19
CA ASP A 197 16.80 12.84 0.08
C ASP A 197 15.64 13.79 0.45
N ALA A 198 15.06 13.52 1.61
CA ALA A 198 14.02 14.36 2.20
C ALA A 198 14.52 15.80 2.46
N ASN A 199 15.83 16.01 2.62
CA ASN A 199 16.42 17.30 2.94
C ASN A 199 16.34 18.28 1.75
N SER A 200 16.69 17.86 0.54
CA SER A 200 16.62 18.71 -0.64
C SER A 200 15.19 19.20 -0.94
N LYS A 201 14.22 18.34 -0.74
CA LYS A 201 12.80 18.68 -0.88
C LYS A 201 12.31 19.59 0.24
N GLN A 202 12.81 19.37 1.45
CA GLN A 202 12.50 20.21 2.61
C GLN A 202 13.09 21.61 2.45
N ASP A 203 14.27 21.73 1.87
CA ASP A 203 14.90 23.04 1.57
C ASP A 203 14.07 23.84 0.58
N LEU A 204 13.58 23.20 -0.49
CA LEU A 204 12.69 23.85 -1.44
C LEU A 204 11.35 24.26 -0.81
N TYR A 205 10.77 23.38 0.02
CA TYR A 205 9.57 23.72 0.78
C TYR A 205 9.81 24.94 1.69
N ASN A 206 10.91 24.94 2.44
CA ASN A 206 11.27 26.04 3.33
C ASN A 206 11.52 27.35 2.53
N LYS A 207 12.14 27.26 1.35
CA LYS A 207 12.30 28.38 0.41
C LYS A 207 10.97 29.03 0.07
N TYR A 208 9.94 28.25 -0.30
CA TYR A 208 8.63 28.77 -0.64
C TYR A 208 7.86 29.25 0.59
N LYS A 209 8.00 28.58 1.73
CA LYS A 209 7.44 29.07 3.00
C LYS A 209 7.99 30.44 3.38
N SER A 210 9.29 30.67 3.28
CA SER A 210 9.92 31.95 3.56
C SER A 210 9.49 33.07 2.58
N GLN A 211 9.02 32.70 1.38
CA GLN A 211 8.47 33.62 0.40
C GLN A 211 7.00 34.02 0.65
N GLY A 212 6.38 33.48 1.71
CA GLY A 212 5.02 33.82 2.13
C GLY A 212 3.91 32.95 1.54
N TYR A 213 4.22 31.76 1.02
CA TYR A 213 3.24 30.78 0.59
C TYR A 213 2.75 29.94 1.78
N ASN A 214 1.46 29.55 1.78
CA ASN A 214 0.93 28.60 2.77
C ASN A 214 1.59 27.21 2.62
N ALA A 215 1.36 26.33 3.59
CA ALA A 215 2.02 25.01 3.62
C ALA A 215 1.68 24.14 2.40
N THR A 216 0.43 24.19 1.94
CA THR A 216 -0.04 23.41 0.79
C THR A 216 0.59 23.90 -0.51
N ASP A 217 0.58 25.21 -0.72
CA ASP A 217 1.12 25.83 -1.92
C ASP A 217 2.66 25.77 -1.97
N ALA A 218 3.34 25.94 -0.83
CA ALA A 218 4.79 25.76 -0.74
C ALA A 218 5.21 24.35 -1.11
N LYS A 219 4.47 23.32 -0.69
CA LYS A 219 4.71 21.93 -1.05
C LYS A 219 4.49 21.66 -2.54
N LYS A 220 3.42 22.23 -3.10
CA LYS A 220 3.09 22.13 -4.52
C LYS A 220 4.17 22.79 -5.38
N LEU A 221 4.61 23.99 -4.99
CA LEU A 221 5.66 24.72 -5.70
C LEU A 221 7.02 24.05 -5.61
N ALA A 222 7.37 23.44 -4.47
CA ALA A 222 8.59 22.66 -4.33
C ALA A 222 8.60 21.46 -5.28
N ASN A 223 7.50 20.71 -5.37
CA ASN A 223 7.38 19.61 -6.32
C ASN A 223 7.45 20.12 -7.78
N TYR A 224 6.76 21.22 -8.07
CA TYR A 224 6.77 21.81 -9.42
C TYR A 224 8.17 22.27 -9.84
N GLU A 225 8.96 22.87 -8.93
CA GLU A 225 10.33 23.27 -9.18
C GLU A 225 11.25 22.09 -9.48
N ILE A 226 11.11 20.99 -8.77
CA ILE A 226 11.85 19.75 -9.01
C ILE A 226 11.62 19.24 -10.43
N VAL A 227 10.38 19.28 -10.89
CA VAL A 227 10.00 18.75 -12.21
C VAL A 227 10.35 19.69 -13.36
N HIS A 228 10.08 20.98 -13.18
CA HIS A 228 10.10 21.96 -14.28
C HIS A 228 11.22 23.00 -14.17
N GLY A 229 12.00 22.97 -13.09
CA GLY A 229 13.05 23.93 -12.80
C GLY A 229 12.54 25.23 -12.16
N GLU A 230 13.47 25.96 -11.56
CA GLU A 230 13.17 27.16 -10.75
C GLU A 230 12.45 28.26 -11.52
N GLU A 231 12.86 28.55 -12.76
CA GLU A 231 12.31 29.62 -13.58
C GLU A 231 10.82 29.38 -13.91
N ARG A 232 10.47 28.15 -14.28
CA ARG A 232 9.07 27.76 -14.56
C ARG A 232 8.23 27.75 -13.28
N ALA A 233 8.81 27.34 -12.16
CA ALA A 233 8.12 27.37 -10.87
C ALA A 233 7.81 28.80 -10.41
N LYS A 234 8.71 29.75 -10.62
CA LYS A 234 8.48 31.19 -10.37
C LYS A 234 7.31 31.73 -11.21
N ASN A 235 7.29 31.43 -12.51
CA ASN A 235 6.24 31.84 -13.42
C ASN A 235 4.88 31.22 -13.06
N TYR A 236 4.88 29.94 -12.71
CA TYR A 236 3.67 29.24 -12.24
C TYR A 236 3.15 29.87 -10.94
N ALA A 237 4.04 30.13 -9.97
CA ALA A 237 3.68 30.76 -8.72
C ALA A 237 3.06 32.15 -8.92
N ALA A 238 3.66 32.98 -9.79
CA ALA A 238 3.17 34.32 -10.06
C ALA A 238 1.75 34.35 -10.67
N ASN A 239 1.43 33.35 -11.51
CA ASN A 239 0.17 33.33 -12.26
C ASN A 239 -0.94 32.53 -11.56
N ASN A 240 -0.60 31.56 -10.69
CA ASN A 240 -1.58 30.59 -10.20
C ASN A 240 -1.69 30.50 -8.67
N VAL A 241 -0.77 31.12 -7.93
CA VAL A 241 -0.74 30.95 -6.47
C VAL A 241 -0.71 32.31 -5.77
N LYS A 242 -1.67 32.58 -4.91
CA LYS A 242 -1.68 33.80 -4.08
C LYS A 242 -0.80 33.60 -2.86
N LYS A 243 0.09 34.57 -2.58
CA LYS A 243 0.82 34.61 -1.32
C LYS A 243 -0.20 34.87 -0.19
N SER A 244 -0.29 33.94 0.75
CA SER A 244 -0.85 34.20 2.05
C SER A 244 0.18 35.03 2.82
N GLY A 245 -0.20 36.15 3.39
CA GLY A 245 0.73 36.99 4.17
C GLY A 245 1.48 36.19 5.25
N PRO A 246 2.50 36.81 5.91
CA PRO A 246 3.35 36.11 6.86
C PRO A 246 2.52 35.40 7.92
N ASP A 247 2.77 34.11 8.03
CA ASP A 247 2.15 33.25 9.05
C ASP A 247 2.78 33.58 10.40
N TYR A 248 2.15 34.47 11.17
CA TYR A 248 2.63 34.92 12.48
C TYR A 248 2.60 33.82 13.56
N THR A 249 2.29 32.58 13.21
CA THR A 249 2.20 31.47 14.17
C THR A 249 3.50 30.68 14.39
N ALA A 250 4.58 31.02 13.68
CA ALA A 250 5.82 30.23 13.70
C ALA A 250 7.05 31.01 14.16
N THR A 251 7.04 31.57 15.39
CA THR A 251 8.29 31.97 16.04
C THR A 251 8.21 31.78 17.55
N SER A 252 8.31 30.54 17.98
CA SER A 252 8.81 30.22 19.31
C SER A 252 10.19 29.58 19.19
N PRO A 253 11.21 30.05 19.93
CA PRO A 253 12.58 29.50 19.87
C PRO A 253 12.71 28.03 20.30
N ARG A 254 11.60 27.36 20.62
CA ARG A 254 11.56 25.96 21.04
C ARG A 254 11.28 24.96 19.91
N ASP A 255 10.99 25.44 18.70
CA ASP A 255 10.56 24.59 17.59
C ASP A 255 11.72 24.10 16.69
N ASN A 256 12.96 24.23 17.16
CA ASN A 256 14.15 23.74 16.46
C ASN A 256 14.47 22.27 16.82
N VAL A 257 13.43 21.47 17.02
CA VAL A 257 13.53 20.03 17.09
C VAL A 257 13.09 19.49 15.75
N ASN A 258 14.01 18.80 15.10
CA ASN A 258 13.87 18.08 13.82
C ASN A 258 12.70 17.09 13.88
N THR A 259 11.45 17.60 13.75
CA THR A 259 10.25 16.80 13.74
C THR A 259 9.71 16.73 12.32
N ASP A 260 9.57 15.51 11.83
CA ASP A 260 8.90 15.16 10.57
C ASP A 260 7.60 15.99 10.43
N TRP A 261 7.39 16.59 9.25
CA TRP A 261 6.24 17.44 8.92
C TRP A 261 4.87 16.85 9.33
N ARG A 262 4.75 15.51 9.38
CA ARG A 262 3.57 14.80 9.87
C ARG A 262 3.31 15.02 11.35
N THR A 263 4.36 15.20 12.14
CA THR A 263 4.27 15.49 13.58
C THR A 263 3.82 16.92 13.81
N GLN A 264 4.25 17.88 12.98
CA GLN A 264 3.81 19.28 13.07
C GLN A 264 2.34 19.47 12.66
N GLU A 265 1.83 18.77 11.63
CA GLU A 265 0.40 18.80 11.31
C GLU A 265 -0.46 18.23 12.45
N ARG A 266 -0.04 17.16 13.11
CA ARG A 266 -0.74 16.63 14.31
C ARG A 266 -0.74 17.60 15.47
N VAL A 267 0.38 18.25 15.74
CA VAL A 267 0.49 19.25 16.82
C VAL A 267 -0.39 20.46 16.53
N ASN A 268 -0.44 20.92 15.29
CA ASN A 268 -1.30 22.04 14.89
C ASN A 268 -2.79 21.67 14.91
N ALA A 269 -3.16 20.47 14.54
CA ALA A 269 -4.54 19.98 14.66
C ALA A 269 -4.99 19.86 16.13
N GLN A 270 -4.11 19.43 17.02
CA GLN A 270 -4.39 19.37 18.47
C GLN A 270 -4.48 20.74 19.12
N ARG A 271 -3.66 21.72 18.69
CA ARG A 271 -3.76 23.13 19.17
C ARG A 271 -5.07 23.80 18.75
N ASN A 272 -5.51 23.59 17.51
CA ASN A 272 -6.78 24.12 17.03
C ASN A 272 -8.01 23.46 17.68
N ALA A 273 -7.93 22.20 18.06
CA ALA A 273 -8.97 21.51 18.81
C ALA A 273 -9.04 21.95 20.30
N GLY A 274 -7.91 22.42 20.86
CA GLY A 274 -7.82 22.93 22.25
C GLY A 274 -8.31 24.38 22.42
N ALA A 275 -8.24 25.20 21.39
CA ALA A 275 -8.59 26.62 21.45
C ALA A 275 -10.11 26.89 21.46
N GLY A 276 -10.94 25.88 21.21
CA GLY A 276 -12.41 26.00 21.19
C GLY A 276 -13.14 25.76 22.51
N LYS A 277 -12.41 25.51 23.62
CA LYS A 277 -13.06 25.20 24.92
C LYS A 277 -12.75 26.18 26.05
N GLY A 278 -12.70 27.44 25.76
CA GLY A 278 -12.45 28.45 26.79
C GLY A 278 -13.18 29.75 26.58
N ASN A 279 -14.50 29.76 26.71
CA ASN A 279 -15.26 30.94 27.15
C ASN A 279 -16.77 30.65 27.27
N GLU A 280 -17.17 29.99 28.34
CA GLU A 280 -18.52 30.10 28.89
C GLU A 280 -18.47 29.83 30.38
N SER A 281 -18.06 30.82 31.13
CA SER A 281 -18.41 30.96 32.54
C SER A 281 -18.38 32.42 32.93
N GLY A 282 -19.51 33.04 33.04
CA GLY A 282 -19.56 34.35 33.60
C GLY A 282 -20.93 35.05 33.35
N ASN A 283 -21.85 34.82 34.17
CA ASN A 283 -22.62 35.82 34.89
C ASN A 283 -24.10 35.44 35.00
N LYS A 284 -24.47 34.93 36.13
CA LYS A 284 -25.83 35.12 36.69
C LYS A 284 -25.69 35.58 38.15
N SER A 285 -25.63 36.87 38.30
CA SER A 285 -25.96 37.57 39.53
C SER A 285 -27.48 37.64 39.66
N GLY A 286 -27.93 37.22 40.76
CA GLY A 286 -29.13 37.24 41.46
C GLY A 286 -30.09 38.40 41.36
N SER A 287 -31.32 38.09 41.59
CA SER A 287 -32.14 38.91 42.54
C SER A 287 -33.32 38.08 42.99
N SER A 288 -33.42 37.99 44.29
CA SER A 288 -34.53 37.68 45.15
C SER A 288 -35.76 38.53 44.86
N SER A 289 -36.94 37.96 44.96
CA SER A 289 -38.02 38.49 45.80
C SER A 289 -39.36 37.78 45.51
N ARG A 290 -39.91 37.26 46.58
CA ARG A 290 -41.26 36.87 46.93
C ARG A 290 -41.76 35.49 46.52
#